data_fe8e6833766c540964ae17c1041d92ff
#
_entry.id   fe8e6833766c540964ae17c1041d92ff
#
_cell.length_a   1.000
_cell.length_b   1.000
_cell.length_c   1.000
_cell.angle_alpha   90.00
_cell.angle_beta   90.00
_cell.angle_gamma   90.00
#
_symmetry.space_group_name_H-M   'P 1'
#
loop_
_entity.id
_entity.type
_entity.pdbx_description
1 polymer ?
#
loop_
_entity_poly.entity_id
_entity_poly.type
_entity_poly.pdbx_seq_one_letter_code
_entity_poly.pdbx_strand_id
1 'polypeptide(L)'
;MTTPQHPAPPQSAPQGPPQGPPQAQAYAQPQAPQQQPQHEQGYWPGTAPAGGYVSPIPVRKATLGDALASEWTKIKSVPSTMWTLGVMVVLVVGIGILIGTIFKAVNKEVDASALGLGVFGLLLGSICVITLGVLTIASEYATGMIRTTLTACPNRGRVLAAKAIVFFSLTFVITLVSTALVSVINTAMVGDLALEATGDEWFKATVGVSLYMGALGLLALAVGTLLRHSAGAITTMLGLVLLPVVVAMFMMSESLSDVREWLFEYSIPSQLVGIFATEGGDGLTGWEPLWVMLGMAAIALGGAYAALVKRDA
;
A
#
# COMPACT_ATOMS: atom_id res chain seq x y z
N MET A 1 59.81 -52.14 -3.91
CA MET A 1 59.14 -51.47 -2.77
C MET A 1 59.75 -50.08 -2.66
N THR A 2 59.13 -49.10 -3.27
CA THR A 2 59.56 -47.70 -3.29
C THR A 2 58.50 -46.87 -2.65
N THR A 3 58.82 -46.24 -1.54
CA THR A 3 58.00 -45.36 -0.74
C THR A 3 57.86 -44.03 -1.45
N PRO A 4 56.68 -43.42 -1.54
CA PRO A 4 56.50 -42.06 -2.08
C PRO A 4 56.87 -41.00 -1.03
N GLN A 5 57.74 -40.06 -1.43
CA GLN A 5 58.13 -38.90 -0.65
C GLN A 5 56.95 -37.85 -0.61
N HIS A 6 56.69 -37.41 0.58
CA HIS A 6 55.79 -36.25 0.84
C HIS A 6 56.51 -34.95 0.45
N PRO A 7 55.82 -34.00 -0.19
CA PRO A 7 56.36 -32.65 -0.42
C PRO A 7 56.37 -31.85 0.87
N ALA A 8 57.43 -31.08 1.08
CA ALA A 8 57.63 -30.19 2.21
C ALA A 8 56.70 -28.99 2.16
N PRO A 9 56.27 -28.39 3.33
CA PRO A 9 55.43 -27.20 3.39
C PRO A 9 56.22 -25.93 2.98
N PRO A 10 55.55 -24.94 2.38
CA PRO A 10 56.20 -23.71 1.95
C PRO A 10 56.68 -22.85 3.14
N GLN A 11 57.90 -22.35 3.01
CA GLN A 11 58.54 -21.44 3.97
C GLN A 11 57.78 -20.12 4.06
N SER A 12 57.46 -19.71 5.28
CA SER A 12 56.89 -18.41 5.60
C SER A 12 57.89 -17.28 5.41
N ALA A 13 57.47 -16.23 4.70
CA ALA A 13 58.20 -14.98 4.53
C ALA A 13 58.39 -14.23 5.86
N PRO A 14 59.45 -13.41 6.02
CA PRO A 14 59.73 -12.72 7.27
C PRO A 14 58.64 -11.65 7.58
N GLN A 15 58.10 -11.71 8.79
CA GLN A 15 57.24 -10.67 9.34
C GLN A 15 58.02 -9.38 9.61
N GLY A 16 57.58 -8.27 9.07
CA GLY A 16 58.07 -6.95 9.41
C GLY A 16 57.74 -6.57 10.89
N PRO A 17 58.42 -5.55 11.44
CA PRO A 17 58.26 -5.19 12.85
C PRO A 17 56.86 -4.71 13.22
N PRO A 18 56.41 -4.87 14.48
CA PRO A 18 55.06 -4.53 14.93
C PRO A 18 54.84 -3.02 14.90
N GLN A 19 53.77 -2.60 14.24
CA GLN A 19 53.28 -1.19 14.30
C GLN A 19 52.78 -0.92 15.70
N GLY A 20 53.25 0.17 16.30
CA GLY A 20 52.85 0.68 17.60
C GLY A 20 51.38 1.13 17.65
N PRO A 21 50.82 1.35 18.87
CA PRO A 21 49.42 1.67 19.06
C PRO A 21 49.04 3.02 18.40
N PRO A 22 47.78 3.21 17.95
CA PRO A 22 47.32 4.45 17.33
C PRO A 22 47.43 5.61 18.33
N GLN A 23 48.18 6.65 17.95
CA GLN A 23 48.20 7.91 18.72
C GLN A 23 46.81 8.53 18.68
N ALA A 24 46.31 8.85 19.90
CA ALA A 24 45.10 9.64 20.10
C ALA A 24 45.25 11.00 19.38
N GLN A 25 44.37 11.28 18.43
CA GLN A 25 44.25 12.60 17.83
C GLN A 25 43.78 13.59 18.90
N ALA A 26 44.68 14.49 19.27
CA ALA A 26 44.36 15.61 20.15
C ALA A 26 43.34 16.51 19.47
N TYR A 27 42.24 16.79 20.17
CA TYR A 27 41.22 17.77 19.74
C TYR A 27 41.89 19.12 19.56
N ALA A 28 41.91 19.63 18.31
CA ALA A 28 42.35 20.98 18.00
C ALA A 28 41.37 21.99 18.62
N GLN A 29 41.88 22.88 19.45
CA GLN A 29 41.14 24.04 19.97
C GLN A 29 40.69 24.94 18.81
N PRO A 30 39.53 25.62 18.89
CA PRO A 30 39.08 26.57 17.90
C PRO A 30 40.07 27.77 17.87
N GLN A 31 40.78 27.91 16.79
CA GLN A 31 41.57 29.13 16.52
C GLN A 31 40.62 30.28 16.24
N ALA A 32 40.90 31.42 16.89
CA ALA A 32 40.25 32.69 16.61
C ALA A 32 40.42 33.09 15.13
N PRO A 33 39.48 33.85 14.55
CA PRO A 33 39.53 34.22 13.14
C PRO A 33 40.77 35.11 12.88
N GLN A 34 41.75 34.56 12.16
CA GLN A 34 42.81 35.38 11.58
C GLN A 34 42.20 36.22 10.45
N GLN A 35 42.29 37.53 10.60
CA GLN A 35 41.97 38.48 9.53
C GLN A 35 42.87 38.19 8.32
N GLN A 36 42.29 37.68 7.25
CA GLN A 36 42.93 37.59 5.95
C GLN A 36 43.12 39.01 5.42
N PRO A 37 44.31 39.33 4.80
CA PRO A 37 44.50 40.61 4.12
C PRO A 37 43.46 40.73 3.00
N GLN A 38 42.76 41.85 2.95
CA GLN A 38 41.90 42.24 1.86
C GLN A 38 42.74 42.28 0.57
N HIS A 39 42.56 41.27 -0.30
CA HIS A 39 42.97 41.40 -1.69
C HIS A 39 42.10 42.49 -2.32
N GLU A 40 42.73 43.53 -2.81
CA GLU A 40 42.11 44.53 -3.67
C GLU A 40 41.36 43.84 -4.80
N GLN A 41 40.05 43.92 -4.76
CA GLN A 41 39.19 43.47 -5.84
C GLN A 41 39.46 44.38 -7.04
N GLY A 42 40.11 43.82 -8.05
CA GLY A 42 40.27 44.46 -9.34
C GLY A 42 38.89 44.90 -9.86
N TYR A 43 38.81 46.19 -10.14
CA TYR A 43 37.67 46.89 -10.71
C TYR A 43 37.30 46.26 -12.07
N TRP A 44 36.27 45.45 -12.11
CA TRP A 44 35.62 45.06 -13.36
C TRP A 44 34.61 46.17 -13.72
N PRO A 45 34.77 46.89 -14.84
CA PRO A 45 33.78 47.87 -15.29
C PRO A 45 32.58 47.14 -15.85
N GLY A 46 31.57 46.94 -15.01
CA GLY A 46 30.33 46.25 -15.36
C GLY A 46 29.51 45.96 -14.12
N THR A 47 29.26 47.00 -13.28
CA THR A 47 28.19 46.91 -12.26
C THR A 47 26.85 46.84 -12.98
N ALA A 48 26.45 45.62 -13.31
CA ALA A 48 25.03 45.37 -13.54
C ALA A 48 24.27 45.77 -12.27
N PRO A 49 23.15 46.52 -12.38
CA PRO A 49 22.37 46.88 -11.23
C PRO A 49 21.98 45.57 -10.51
N ALA A 50 21.88 45.62 -9.17
CA ALA A 50 21.49 44.50 -8.32
C ALA A 50 20.03 44.09 -8.56
N GLY A 51 19.72 43.75 -9.81
CA GLY A 51 18.53 43.05 -10.22
C GLY A 51 18.85 41.57 -10.16
N GLY A 52 18.37 40.88 -9.12
CA GLY A 52 18.49 39.41 -9.06
C GLY A 52 18.01 38.81 -10.39
N TYR A 53 18.69 37.77 -10.85
CA TYR A 53 18.27 37.03 -12.04
C TYR A 53 16.77 36.69 -11.95
N VAL A 54 15.97 37.31 -12.79
CA VAL A 54 14.55 36.97 -12.94
C VAL A 54 14.47 35.92 -14.05
N SER A 55 14.11 34.69 -13.68
CA SER A 55 13.93 33.64 -14.66
C SER A 55 12.87 34.05 -15.69
N PRO A 56 13.18 33.96 -17.00
CA PRO A 56 12.19 34.26 -18.06
C PRO A 56 11.05 33.21 -18.08
N ILE A 57 11.18 32.12 -17.36
CA ILE A 57 10.15 31.06 -17.25
C ILE A 57 9.20 31.48 -16.12
N PRO A 58 7.89 31.71 -16.42
CA PRO A 58 6.92 32.06 -15.39
C PRO A 58 6.75 30.88 -14.41
N VAL A 59 6.98 31.12 -13.12
CA VAL A 59 6.78 30.12 -12.06
C VAL A 59 5.29 29.88 -11.90
N ARG A 60 4.78 28.80 -12.49
CA ARG A 60 3.40 28.33 -12.30
C ARG A 60 3.30 27.55 -10.99
N LYS A 61 2.33 27.91 -10.15
CA LYS A 61 2.01 27.10 -8.94
C LYS A 61 1.45 25.74 -9.36
N ALA A 62 2.00 24.65 -8.79
CA ALA A 62 1.50 23.31 -9.03
C ALA A 62 0.00 23.22 -8.68
N THR A 63 -0.81 22.71 -9.59
CA THR A 63 -2.26 22.49 -9.41
C THR A 63 -2.54 21.05 -8.93
N LEU A 64 -3.78 20.77 -8.55
CA LEU A 64 -4.20 19.38 -8.23
C LEU A 64 -4.07 18.48 -9.48
N GLY A 65 -4.40 19.01 -10.67
CA GLY A 65 -4.24 18.27 -11.91
C GLY A 65 -2.81 17.85 -12.20
N ASP A 66 -1.84 18.73 -11.93
CA ASP A 66 -0.41 18.41 -12.09
C ASP A 66 0.02 17.30 -11.11
N ALA A 67 -0.50 17.34 -9.86
CA ALA A 67 -0.25 16.31 -8.86
C ALA A 67 -0.87 14.95 -9.26
N LEU A 68 -2.10 14.94 -9.76
CA LEU A 68 -2.78 13.73 -10.26
C LEU A 68 -2.01 13.11 -11.44
N ALA A 69 -1.61 13.94 -12.42
CA ALA A 69 -0.83 13.49 -13.57
C ALA A 69 0.53 12.89 -13.16
N SER A 70 1.18 13.52 -12.17
CA SER A 70 2.43 13.02 -11.60
C SER A 70 2.24 11.66 -10.93
N GLU A 71 1.23 11.50 -10.07
CA GLU A 71 0.95 10.22 -9.38
C GLU A 71 0.57 9.12 -10.37
N TRP A 72 -0.24 9.44 -11.39
CA TRP A 72 -0.56 8.51 -12.47
C TRP A 72 0.69 8.02 -13.22
N THR A 73 1.60 8.94 -13.54
CA THR A 73 2.86 8.61 -14.21
C THR A 73 3.74 7.71 -13.34
N LYS A 74 3.84 8.00 -12.02
CA LYS A 74 4.57 7.15 -11.06
C LYS A 74 4.05 5.71 -11.07
N ILE A 75 2.73 5.51 -10.96
CA ILE A 75 2.12 4.18 -10.98
C ILE A 75 2.49 3.42 -12.26
N LYS A 76 2.40 4.07 -13.42
CA LYS A 76 2.70 3.43 -14.72
C LYS A 76 4.19 3.14 -14.91
N SER A 77 5.07 3.94 -14.32
CA SER A 77 6.52 3.80 -14.50
C SER A 77 7.17 2.77 -13.56
N VAL A 78 6.45 2.30 -12.54
CA VAL A 78 6.96 1.32 -11.57
C VAL A 78 6.50 -0.10 -11.93
N PRO A 79 7.39 -0.96 -12.48
CA PRO A 79 7.00 -2.30 -12.92
C PRO A 79 6.39 -3.17 -11.82
N SER A 80 6.89 -3.07 -10.59
CA SER A 80 6.35 -3.83 -9.45
C SER A 80 4.88 -3.53 -9.18
N THR A 81 4.45 -2.28 -9.34
CA THR A 81 3.04 -1.89 -9.19
C THR A 81 2.16 -2.57 -10.25
N MET A 82 2.61 -2.57 -11.52
CA MET A 82 1.89 -3.24 -12.60
C MET A 82 1.80 -4.75 -12.40
N TRP A 83 2.89 -5.38 -11.94
CA TRP A 83 2.89 -6.81 -11.60
C TRP A 83 1.93 -7.15 -10.47
N THR A 84 1.92 -6.36 -9.39
CA THR A 84 1.02 -6.60 -8.24
C THR A 84 -0.44 -6.41 -8.64
N LEU A 85 -0.76 -5.41 -9.47
CA LEU A 85 -2.10 -5.25 -10.05
C LEU A 85 -2.48 -6.43 -10.94
N GLY A 86 -1.55 -6.92 -11.77
CA GLY A 86 -1.76 -8.12 -12.58
C GLY A 86 -2.02 -9.36 -11.74
N VAL A 87 -1.23 -9.56 -10.68
CA VAL A 87 -1.46 -10.66 -9.71
C VAL A 87 -2.81 -10.52 -9.03
N MET A 88 -3.22 -9.31 -8.63
CA MET A 88 -4.55 -9.05 -8.07
C MET A 88 -5.66 -9.51 -9.02
N VAL A 89 -5.59 -9.13 -10.30
CA VAL A 89 -6.58 -9.54 -11.32
C VAL A 89 -6.59 -11.06 -11.45
N VAL A 90 -5.42 -11.69 -11.55
CA VAL A 90 -5.30 -13.17 -11.65
C VAL A 90 -5.90 -13.86 -10.43
N LEU A 91 -5.68 -13.36 -9.22
CA LEU A 91 -6.26 -13.91 -8.00
C LEU A 91 -7.79 -13.74 -7.97
N VAL A 92 -8.29 -12.54 -8.26
CA VAL A 92 -9.75 -12.28 -8.23
C VAL A 92 -10.45 -13.11 -9.29
N VAL A 93 -9.99 -13.05 -10.54
CA VAL A 93 -10.64 -13.73 -11.67
C VAL A 93 -10.36 -15.23 -11.63
N GLY A 94 -9.10 -15.64 -11.44
CA GLY A 94 -8.71 -17.05 -11.47
C GLY A 94 -9.33 -17.86 -10.33
N ILE A 95 -9.26 -17.36 -9.09
CA ILE A 95 -9.86 -18.03 -7.93
C ILE A 95 -11.39 -17.97 -8.02
N GLY A 96 -11.97 -16.83 -8.42
CA GLY A 96 -13.42 -16.70 -8.57
C GLY A 96 -14.00 -17.70 -9.56
N ILE A 97 -13.39 -17.89 -10.72
CA ILE A 97 -13.78 -18.86 -11.73
C ILE A 97 -13.50 -20.30 -11.24
N LEU A 98 -12.35 -20.54 -10.59
CA LEU A 98 -12.01 -21.86 -10.03
C LEU A 98 -13.07 -22.33 -9.05
N ILE A 99 -13.53 -21.48 -8.14
CA ILE A 99 -14.60 -21.82 -7.18
C ILE A 99 -15.90 -22.13 -7.93
N GLY A 100 -16.29 -21.32 -8.91
CA GLY A 100 -17.47 -21.60 -9.74
C GLY A 100 -17.38 -22.94 -10.47
N THR A 101 -16.21 -23.28 -11.04
CA THR A 101 -16.01 -24.60 -11.70
C THR A 101 -16.11 -25.77 -10.74
N ILE A 102 -15.60 -25.64 -9.51
CA ILE A 102 -15.71 -26.67 -8.48
C ILE A 102 -17.18 -26.87 -8.10
N PHE A 103 -17.94 -25.80 -7.86
CA PHE A 103 -19.38 -25.91 -7.52
C PHE A 103 -20.18 -26.59 -8.63
N LYS A 104 -19.92 -26.23 -9.89
CA LYS A 104 -20.53 -26.89 -11.03
C LYS A 104 -20.17 -28.39 -11.13
N ALA A 105 -18.89 -28.72 -10.92
CA ALA A 105 -18.41 -30.10 -11.03
C ALA A 105 -19.00 -31.02 -9.93
N VAL A 106 -19.20 -30.46 -8.72
CA VAL A 106 -19.84 -31.20 -7.60
C VAL A 106 -21.34 -31.26 -7.77
N ASN A 107 -21.93 -30.51 -8.70
CA ASN A 107 -23.38 -30.40 -8.94
C ASN A 107 -24.17 -30.11 -7.66
N LYS A 108 -23.61 -29.24 -6.80
CA LYS A 108 -24.21 -28.88 -5.52
C LYS A 108 -25.07 -27.63 -5.68
N GLU A 109 -26.33 -27.75 -5.28
CA GLU A 109 -27.20 -26.59 -5.17
C GLU A 109 -26.63 -25.58 -4.16
N VAL A 110 -26.75 -24.30 -4.47
CA VAL A 110 -26.29 -23.20 -3.64
C VAL A 110 -27.51 -22.37 -3.25
N ASP A 111 -27.81 -22.34 -1.95
CA ASP A 111 -28.92 -21.56 -1.38
C ASP A 111 -28.61 -20.04 -1.36
N ALA A 112 -27.83 -19.56 -2.34
CA ALA A 112 -27.43 -18.16 -2.52
C ALA A 112 -27.20 -17.88 -4.01
N SER A 113 -27.03 -16.62 -4.37
CA SER A 113 -26.69 -16.25 -5.74
C SER A 113 -25.24 -16.66 -6.11
N ALA A 114 -25.01 -17.00 -7.37
CA ALA A 114 -23.68 -17.35 -7.89
C ALA A 114 -22.63 -16.21 -7.75
N LEU A 115 -23.08 -14.98 -7.46
CA LEU A 115 -22.24 -13.79 -7.32
C LEU A 115 -21.26 -13.92 -6.15
N GLY A 116 -21.68 -14.55 -5.03
CA GLY A 116 -20.85 -14.73 -3.83
C GLY A 116 -19.64 -15.65 -4.03
N LEU A 117 -19.64 -16.50 -5.06
CA LEU A 117 -18.52 -17.42 -5.33
C LEU A 117 -17.19 -16.72 -5.59
N GLY A 118 -17.22 -15.45 -6.03
CA GLY A 118 -16.04 -14.64 -6.26
C GLY A 118 -15.33 -14.13 -4.99
N VAL A 119 -15.94 -14.23 -3.82
CA VAL A 119 -15.45 -13.63 -2.56
C VAL A 119 -14.04 -14.11 -2.17
N PHE A 120 -13.72 -15.38 -2.38
CA PHE A 120 -12.40 -15.93 -2.04
C PHE A 120 -11.27 -15.30 -2.86
N GLY A 121 -11.53 -15.02 -4.15
CA GLY A 121 -10.60 -14.28 -4.99
C GLY A 121 -10.37 -12.86 -4.49
N LEU A 122 -11.44 -12.20 -4.04
CA LEU A 122 -11.38 -10.86 -3.46
C LEU A 122 -10.62 -10.82 -2.13
N LEU A 123 -10.81 -11.82 -1.27
CA LEU A 123 -10.06 -11.94 -0.02
C LEU A 123 -8.54 -12.02 -0.27
N LEU A 124 -8.12 -12.81 -1.25
CA LEU A 124 -6.71 -12.87 -1.63
C LEU A 124 -6.26 -11.61 -2.35
N GLY A 125 -7.09 -11.05 -3.23
CA GLY A 125 -6.85 -9.78 -3.91
C GLY A 125 -6.70 -8.58 -2.96
N SER A 126 -7.38 -8.62 -1.80
CA SER A 126 -7.28 -7.58 -0.77
C SER A 126 -5.86 -7.42 -0.22
N ILE A 127 -5.07 -8.51 -0.15
CA ILE A 127 -3.66 -8.47 0.25
C ILE A 127 -2.83 -7.63 -0.73
N CYS A 128 -3.12 -7.76 -2.04
CA CYS A 128 -2.46 -6.95 -3.07
C CYS A 128 -2.86 -5.47 -2.94
N VAL A 129 -4.14 -5.18 -2.71
CA VAL A 129 -4.64 -3.81 -2.51
C VAL A 129 -4.01 -3.16 -1.28
N ILE A 130 -3.95 -3.88 -0.15
CA ILE A 130 -3.29 -3.42 1.08
C ILE A 130 -1.83 -3.10 0.82
N THR A 131 -1.11 -4.03 0.21
CA THR A 131 0.33 -3.86 -0.08
C THR A 131 0.57 -2.66 -0.98
N LEU A 132 -0.20 -2.51 -2.06
CA LEU A 132 -0.08 -1.37 -2.98
C LEU A 132 -0.46 -0.05 -2.31
N GLY A 133 -1.53 -0.03 -1.51
CA GLY A 133 -1.97 1.15 -0.76
C GLY A 133 -0.88 1.67 0.15
N VAL A 134 -0.26 0.78 0.94
CA VAL A 134 0.89 1.13 1.78
C VAL A 134 2.07 1.62 0.94
N LEU A 135 2.46 0.89 -0.10
CA LEU A 135 3.64 1.19 -0.90
C LEU A 135 3.51 2.50 -1.69
N THR A 136 2.30 2.92 -2.05
CA THR A 136 2.04 4.18 -2.76
C THR A 136 2.66 5.40 -2.06
N ILE A 137 2.78 5.35 -0.74
CA ILE A 137 3.42 6.44 0.02
C ILE A 137 4.66 5.99 0.80
N ALA A 138 4.66 4.80 1.41
CA ALA A 138 5.76 4.35 2.24
C ALA A 138 7.07 4.16 1.46
N SER A 139 7.01 3.81 0.17
CA SER A 139 8.18 3.73 -0.71
C SER A 139 8.84 5.10 -0.93
N GLU A 140 8.07 6.18 -0.98
CA GLU A 140 8.63 7.53 -1.10
C GLU A 140 9.37 7.99 0.17
N TYR A 141 8.90 7.57 1.35
CA TYR A 141 9.63 7.78 2.59
C TYR A 141 10.92 6.96 2.62
N ALA A 142 10.88 5.70 2.23
CA ALA A 142 12.05 4.82 2.23
C ALA A 142 13.15 5.28 1.26
N THR A 143 12.78 5.85 0.12
CA THR A 143 13.72 6.35 -0.90
C THR A 143 14.09 7.82 -0.72
N GLY A 144 13.45 8.54 0.20
CA GLY A 144 13.62 9.99 0.36
C GLY A 144 12.93 10.83 -0.73
N MET A 145 12.24 10.21 -1.68
CA MET A 145 11.51 10.91 -2.76
C MET A 145 10.40 11.82 -2.25
N ILE A 146 9.91 11.60 -1.04
CA ILE A 146 8.89 12.46 -0.43
C ILE A 146 9.35 13.93 -0.37
N ARG A 147 10.64 14.19 -0.15
CA ARG A 147 11.19 15.53 -0.11
C ARG A 147 11.11 16.23 -1.47
N THR A 148 11.47 15.53 -2.54
CA THR A 148 11.36 16.09 -3.91
C THR A 148 9.92 16.32 -4.31
N THR A 149 9.01 15.40 -3.94
CA THR A 149 7.56 15.55 -4.15
C THR A 149 7.02 16.80 -3.44
N LEU A 150 7.40 17.03 -2.17
CA LEU A 150 6.96 18.19 -1.39
C LEU A 150 7.64 19.50 -1.84
N THR A 151 8.84 19.44 -2.41
CA THR A 151 9.48 20.62 -3.02
C THR A 151 8.72 21.03 -4.29
N ALA A 152 8.34 20.07 -5.13
CA ALA A 152 7.57 20.32 -6.35
C ALA A 152 6.13 20.78 -6.06
N CYS A 153 5.50 20.22 -5.01
CA CYS A 153 4.16 20.55 -4.57
C CYS A 153 4.15 20.79 -3.05
N PRO A 154 4.37 22.03 -2.57
CA PRO A 154 4.50 22.33 -1.13
C PRO A 154 3.22 22.08 -0.33
N ASN A 155 2.05 21.99 -0.99
CA ASN A 155 0.79 21.68 -0.32
C ASN A 155 0.69 20.18 -0.03
N ARG A 156 1.04 19.80 1.19
CA ARG A 156 1.03 18.39 1.69
C ARG A 156 -0.33 17.71 1.53
N GLY A 157 -1.42 18.45 1.79
CA GLY A 157 -2.78 17.92 1.61
C GLY A 157 -3.11 17.61 0.14
N ARG A 158 -2.61 18.42 -0.79
CA ARG A 158 -2.79 18.17 -2.22
C ARG A 158 -2.06 16.92 -2.69
N VAL A 159 -0.85 16.69 -2.17
CA VAL A 159 -0.08 15.47 -2.47
C VAL A 159 -0.82 14.23 -1.96
N LEU A 160 -1.28 14.24 -0.70
CA LEU A 160 -2.05 13.12 -0.12
C LEU A 160 -3.35 12.90 -0.88
N ALA A 161 -4.10 13.97 -1.19
CA ALA A 161 -5.34 13.87 -1.95
C ALA A 161 -5.12 13.31 -3.36
N ALA A 162 -4.06 13.74 -4.06
CA ALA A 162 -3.73 13.20 -5.39
C ALA A 162 -3.42 11.71 -5.34
N LYS A 163 -2.61 11.27 -4.36
CA LYS A 163 -2.32 9.83 -4.15
C LYS A 163 -3.60 9.04 -3.85
N ALA A 164 -4.43 9.56 -2.94
CA ALA A 164 -5.69 8.91 -2.56
C ALA A 164 -6.64 8.77 -3.76
N ILE A 165 -6.84 9.83 -4.54
CA ILE A 165 -7.74 9.83 -5.70
C ILE A 165 -7.24 8.87 -6.77
N VAL A 166 -5.97 8.94 -7.15
CA VAL A 166 -5.42 8.10 -8.22
C VAL A 166 -5.44 6.63 -7.82
N PHE A 167 -5.02 6.32 -6.59
CA PHE A 167 -4.98 4.95 -6.11
C PHE A 167 -6.39 4.36 -5.94
N PHE A 168 -7.32 5.12 -5.34
CA PHE A 168 -8.73 4.71 -5.20
C PHE A 168 -9.35 4.43 -6.57
N SER A 169 -9.22 5.35 -7.53
CA SER A 169 -9.81 5.21 -8.86
C SER A 169 -9.25 3.98 -9.59
N LEU A 170 -7.94 3.74 -9.48
CA LEU A 170 -7.30 2.58 -10.08
C LEU A 170 -7.79 1.27 -9.46
N THR A 171 -7.81 1.17 -8.14
CA THR A 171 -8.29 -0.02 -7.42
C THR A 171 -9.77 -0.26 -7.71
N PHE A 172 -10.58 0.80 -7.68
CA PHE A 172 -12.01 0.72 -8.00
C PHE A 172 -12.26 0.16 -9.39
N VAL A 173 -11.62 0.74 -10.41
CA VAL A 173 -11.84 0.31 -11.82
C VAL A 173 -11.37 -1.12 -12.03
N ILE A 174 -10.19 -1.49 -11.53
CA ILE A 174 -9.66 -2.86 -11.71
C ILE A 174 -10.56 -3.87 -10.98
N THR A 175 -10.97 -3.58 -9.75
CA THR A 175 -11.87 -4.47 -9.00
C THR A 175 -13.22 -4.57 -9.70
N LEU A 176 -13.79 -3.45 -10.16
CA LEU A 176 -15.08 -3.41 -10.85
C LEU A 176 -15.08 -4.31 -12.10
N VAL A 177 -14.07 -4.18 -12.94
CA VAL A 177 -13.94 -5.00 -14.15
C VAL A 177 -13.75 -6.49 -13.79
N SER A 178 -12.91 -6.77 -12.80
CA SER A 178 -12.62 -8.15 -12.37
C SER A 178 -13.86 -8.82 -11.75
N THR A 179 -14.57 -8.13 -10.86
CA THR A 179 -15.78 -8.67 -10.21
C THR A 179 -16.92 -8.82 -11.21
N ALA A 180 -17.14 -7.85 -12.09
CA ALA A 180 -18.14 -7.96 -13.14
C ALA A 180 -17.89 -9.18 -14.05
N LEU A 181 -16.63 -9.39 -14.45
CA LEU A 181 -16.24 -10.55 -15.25
C LEU A 181 -16.50 -11.88 -14.52
N VAL A 182 -16.08 -11.99 -13.27
CA VAL A 182 -16.30 -13.18 -12.43
C VAL A 182 -17.80 -13.45 -12.23
N SER A 183 -18.57 -12.40 -11.92
CA SER A 183 -20.02 -12.51 -11.72
C SER A 183 -20.73 -13.01 -12.96
N VAL A 184 -20.42 -12.46 -14.14
CA VAL A 184 -21.01 -12.92 -15.41
C VAL A 184 -20.66 -14.38 -15.69
N ILE A 185 -19.39 -14.76 -15.54
CA ILE A 185 -18.95 -16.13 -15.80
C ILE A 185 -19.58 -17.11 -14.81
N ASN A 186 -19.58 -16.81 -13.52
CA ASN A 186 -20.16 -17.71 -12.50
C ASN A 186 -21.67 -17.86 -12.69
N THR A 187 -22.40 -16.78 -12.97
CA THR A 187 -23.84 -16.86 -13.25
C THR A 187 -24.12 -17.70 -14.49
N ALA A 188 -23.33 -17.55 -15.56
CA ALA A 188 -23.48 -18.37 -16.77
C ALA A 188 -23.12 -19.85 -16.55
N MET A 189 -22.19 -20.15 -15.62
CA MET A 189 -21.73 -21.52 -15.35
C MET A 189 -22.61 -22.27 -14.32
N VAL A 190 -23.08 -21.59 -13.29
CA VAL A 190 -23.68 -22.17 -12.08
C VAL A 190 -25.11 -21.67 -11.87
N GLY A 191 -25.62 -20.82 -12.75
CA GLY A 191 -26.93 -20.18 -12.59
C GLY A 191 -28.09 -21.17 -12.40
N ASP A 192 -28.02 -22.35 -13.02
CA ASP A 192 -29.03 -23.42 -12.87
C ASP A 192 -29.02 -24.09 -11.46
N LEU A 193 -27.90 -23.90 -10.71
CA LEU A 193 -27.68 -24.47 -9.38
C LEU A 193 -27.73 -23.43 -8.26
N ALA A 194 -27.94 -22.17 -8.58
CA ALA A 194 -27.93 -21.05 -7.65
C ALA A 194 -29.24 -20.25 -7.73
N LEU A 195 -29.54 -19.48 -6.70
CA LEU A 195 -30.67 -18.55 -6.74
C LEU A 195 -30.43 -17.45 -7.77
N GLU A 196 -31.52 -17.04 -8.41
CA GLU A 196 -31.46 -15.95 -9.40
C GLU A 196 -31.14 -14.62 -8.69
N ALA A 197 -30.05 -13.97 -9.13
CA ALA A 197 -29.58 -12.74 -8.51
C ALA A 197 -30.42 -11.53 -8.93
N THR A 198 -30.82 -10.74 -7.94
CA THR A 198 -31.52 -9.47 -8.16
C THR A 198 -30.58 -8.38 -8.71
N GLY A 199 -31.14 -7.32 -9.30
CA GLY A 199 -30.36 -6.18 -9.79
C GLY A 199 -29.58 -5.47 -8.67
N ASP A 200 -30.10 -5.43 -7.45
CA ASP A 200 -29.42 -4.86 -6.28
C ASP A 200 -28.22 -5.74 -5.84
N GLU A 201 -28.37 -7.06 -5.85
CA GLU A 201 -27.25 -7.97 -5.57
C GLU A 201 -26.14 -7.85 -6.60
N TRP A 202 -26.47 -7.70 -7.89
CA TRP A 202 -25.51 -7.40 -8.94
C TRP A 202 -24.77 -6.10 -8.68
N PHE A 203 -25.48 -5.06 -8.26
CA PHE A 203 -24.86 -3.75 -7.97
C PHE A 203 -23.96 -3.81 -6.74
N LYS A 204 -24.38 -4.52 -5.67
CA LYS A 204 -23.55 -4.77 -4.48
C LYS A 204 -22.30 -5.58 -4.83
N ALA A 205 -22.44 -6.68 -5.56
CA ALA A 205 -21.36 -7.59 -5.93
C ALA A 205 -20.31 -6.96 -6.85
N THR A 206 -20.66 -5.95 -7.62
CA THR A 206 -19.74 -5.27 -8.53
C THR A 206 -19.32 -3.91 -7.98
N VAL A 207 -20.22 -2.95 -7.91
CA VAL A 207 -19.92 -1.58 -7.50
C VAL A 207 -19.65 -1.49 -6.00
N GLY A 208 -20.48 -2.13 -5.17
CA GLY A 208 -20.34 -2.13 -3.71
C GLY A 208 -18.98 -2.69 -3.25
N VAL A 209 -18.64 -3.87 -3.76
CA VAL A 209 -17.34 -4.53 -3.48
C VAL A 209 -16.18 -3.69 -3.99
N SER A 210 -16.30 -3.06 -5.16
CA SER A 210 -15.23 -2.23 -5.72
C SER A 210 -14.99 -0.96 -4.90
N LEU A 211 -16.05 -0.34 -4.39
CA LEU A 211 -15.96 0.77 -3.45
C LEU A 211 -15.32 0.33 -2.14
N TYR A 212 -15.70 -0.82 -1.61
CA TYR A 212 -15.13 -1.40 -0.40
C TYR A 212 -13.61 -1.64 -0.55
N MET A 213 -13.19 -2.27 -1.65
CA MET A 213 -11.78 -2.53 -1.94
C MET A 213 -10.99 -1.24 -2.12
N GLY A 214 -11.58 -0.23 -2.77
CA GLY A 214 -11.01 1.10 -2.88
C GLY A 214 -10.84 1.77 -1.51
N ALA A 215 -11.85 1.70 -0.64
CA ALA A 215 -11.79 2.24 0.72
C ALA A 215 -10.75 1.51 1.60
N LEU A 216 -10.66 0.17 1.49
CA LEU A 216 -9.61 -0.62 2.13
C LEU A 216 -8.21 -0.18 1.68
N GLY A 217 -8.05 0.10 0.39
CA GLY A 217 -6.81 0.65 -0.16
C GLY A 217 -6.47 2.02 0.40
N LEU A 218 -7.47 2.90 0.58
CA LEU A 218 -7.30 4.21 1.23
C LEU A 218 -6.90 4.07 2.70
N LEU A 219 -7.49 3.13 3.43
CA LEU A 219 -7.10 2.80 4.80
C LEU A 219 -5.62 2.37 4.85
N ALA A 220 -5.19 1.50 3.94
CA ALA A 220 -3.81 1.04 3.83
C ALA A 220 -2.83 2.20 3.50
N LEU A 221 -3.21 3.10 2.59
CA LEU A 221 -2.45 4.31 2.27
C LEU A 221 -2.32 5.23 3.50
N ALA A 222 -3.40 5.41 4.26
CA ALA A 222 -3.39 6.21 5.48
C ALA A 222 -2.44 5.63 6.54
N VAL A 223 -2.49 4.31 6.78
CA VAL A 223 -1.59 3.61 7.71
C VAL A 223 -0.13 3.72 7.23
N GLY A 224 0.12 3.58 5.92
CA GLY A 224 1.45 3.81 5.32
C GLY A 224 1.97 5.22 5.58
N THR A 225 1.10 6.23 5.49
CA THR A 225 1.43 7.64 5.78
C THR A 225 1.78 7.87 7.25
N LEU A 226 1.03 7.22 8.17
CA LEU A 226 1.23 7.35 9.61
C LEU A 226 2.52 6.72 10.09
N LEU A 227 2.83 5.50 9.62
CA LEU A 227 3.96 4.71 10.07
C LEU A 227 5.26 5.04 9.33
N ARG A 228 5.19 5.59 8.10
CA ARG A 228 6.35 5.95 7.26
C ARG A 228 7.36 4.80 7.03
N HIS A 229 6.94 3.57 7.27
CA HIS A 229 7.76 2.37 7.16
C HIS A 229 6.96 1.28 6.46
N SER A 230 7.42 0.82 5.30
CA SER A 230 6.65 -0.07 4.43
C SER A 230 6.34 -1.43 5.07
N ALA A 231 7.36 -2.12 5.59
CA ALA A 231 7.16 -3.42 6.22
C ALA A 231 6.24 -3.32 7.45
N GLY A 232 6.47 -2.34 8.34
CA GLY A 232 5.64 -2.11 9.52
C GLY A 232 4.18 -1.81 9.16
N ALA A 233 3.93 -0.99 8.15
CA ALA A 233 2.58 -0.64 7.73
C ALA A 233 1.84 -1.83 7.08
N ILE A 234 2.53 -2.62 6.25
CA ILE A 234 1.95 -3.84 5.68
C ILE A 234 1.61 -4.84 6.78
N THR A 235 2.53 -5.08 7.72
CA THR A 235 2.32 -6.00 8.85
C THR A 235 1.15 -5.54 9.72
N THR A 236 1.06 -4.23 10.02
CA THR A 236 -0.05 -3.66 10.79
C THR A 236 -1.39 -3.86 10.06
N MET A 237 -1.44 -3.62 8.76
CA MET A 237 -2.66 -3.82 7.97
C MET A 237 -3.06 -5.30 7.89
N LEU A 238 -2.10 -6.21 7.66
CA LEU A 238 -2.38 -7.65 7.68
C LEU A 238 -2.82 -8.11 9.07
N GLY A 239 -2.22 -7.57 10.13
CA GLY A 239 -2.67 -7.80 11.50
C GLY A 239 -4.10 -7.33 11.72
N LEU A 240 -4.46 -6.13 11.24
CA LEU A 240 -5.83 -5.60 11.33
C LEU A 240 -6.85 -6.50 10.61
N VAL A 241 -6.47 -7.08 9.48
CA VAL A 241 -7.34 -8.00 8.70
C VAL A 241 -7.48 -9.35 9.36
N LEU A 242 -6.37 -9.95 9.80
CA LEU A 242 -6.35 -11.37 10.21
C LEU A 242 -6.55 -11.56 11.72
N LEU A 243 -6.04 -10.65 12.54
CA LEU A 243 -6.02 -10.82 14.00
C LEU A 243 -7.41 -10.93 14.61
N PRO A 244 -8.44 -10.15 14.21
CA PRO A 244 -9.78 -10.32 14.77
C PRO A 244 -10.33 -11.72 14.53
N VAL A 245 -10.20 -12.26 13.31
CA VAL A 245 -10.66 -13.61 12.96
C VAL A 245 -9.90 -14.68 13.74
N VAL A 246 -8.55 -14.55 13.78
CA VAL A 246 -7.71 -15.52 14.49
C VAL A 246 -8.02 -15.53 15.98
N VAL A 247 -8.12 -14.37 16.61
CA VAL A 247 -8.47 -14.28 18.04
C VAL A 247 -9.85 -14.88 18.31
N ALA A 248 -10.85 -14.52 17.50
CA ALA A 248 -12.21 -15.07 17.63
C ALA A 248 -12.24 -16.61 17.52
N MET A 249 -11.44 -17.20 16.63
CA MET A 249 -11.35 -18.67 16.50
C MET A 249 -10.82 -19.37 17.77
N PHE A 250 -10.02 -18.72 18.58
CA PHE A 250 -9.49 -19.28 19.83
C PHE A 250 -10.36 -18.97 21.04
N MET A 251 -11.40 -18.13 20.91
CA MET A 251 -12.33 -17.79 21.99
C MET A 251 -13.44 -18.84 22.09
N MET A 252 -13.17 -19.96 22.80
CA MET A 252 -14.11 -21.07 22.93
C MET A 252 -15.02 -20.97 24.18
N SER A 253 -14.84 -19.96 25.02
CA SER A 253 -15.62 -19.77 26.26
C SER A 253 -16.95 -19.12 25.95
N GLU A 254 -18.05 -19.68 26.53
CA GLU A 254 -19.39 -19.09 26.40
C GLU A 254 -19.47 -17.67 27.00
N SER A 255 -18.70 -17.38 28.06
CA SER A 255 -18.65 -16.04 28.65
C SER A 255 -18.05 -14.97 27.71
N LEU A 256 -17.43 -15.37 26.61
CA LEU A 256 -16.80 -14.48 25.62
C LEU A 256 -17.54 -14.52 24.27
N SER A 257 -18.73 -15.14 24.21
CA SER A 257 -19.51 -15.27 22.97
C SER A 257 -19.74 -13.92 22.29
N ASP A 258 -20.19 -12.92 23.02
CA ASP A 258 -20.51 -11.59 22.49
C ASP A 258 -19.27 -10.90 21.89
N VAL A 259 -18.10 -11.04 22.56
CA VAL A 259 -16.85 -10.48 22.04
C VAL A 259 -16.38 -11.24 20.81
N ARG A 260 -16.53 -12.56 20.80
CA ARG A 260 -16.20 -13.40 19.64
C ARG A 260 -17.04 -13.03 18.43
N GLU A 261 -18.37 -12.91 18.61
CA GLU A 261 -19.31 -12.52 17.55
C GLU A 261 -18.96 -11.14 17.01
N TRP A 262 -18.73 -10.16 17.89
CA TRP A 262 -18.30 -8.83 17.50
C TRP A 262 -16.99 -8.84 16.69
N LEU A 263 -15.99 -9.62 17.12
CA LEU A 263 -14.71 -9.74 16.38
C LEU A 263 -14.90 -10.36 14.99
N PHE A 264 -15.76 -11.35 14.87
CA PHE A 264 -16.10 -11.95 13.57
C PHE A 264 -16.82 -10.94 12.68
N GLU A 265 -17.88 -10.35 13.18
CA GLU A 265 -18.77 -9.45 12.45
C GLU A 265 -18.00 -8.25 11.87
N TYR A 266 -17.17 -7.61 12.70
CA TYR A 266 -16.40 -6.42 12.29
C TYR A 266 -15.06 -6.75 11.64
N SER A 267 -14.72 -8.01 11.45
CA SER A 267 -13.52 -8.39 10.72
C SER A 267 -13.65 -8.06 9.22
N ILE A 268 -12.55 -7.61 8.61
CA ILE A 268 -12.53 -7.25 7.19
C ILE A 268 -12.97 -8.42 6.28
N PRO A 269 -12.55 -9.69 6.52
CA PRO A 269 -13.05 -10.82 5.77
C PRO A 269 -14.57 -11.03 5.87
N SER A 270 -15.14 -10.92 7.07
CA SER A 270 -16.59 -11.08 7.26
C SER A 270 -17.37 -9.94 6.64
N GLN A 271 -16.90 -8.71 6.75
CA GLN A 271 -17.48 -7.56 6.07
C GLN A 271 -17.53 -7.74 4.55
N LEU A 272 -16.45 -8.28 3.96
CA LEU A 272 -16.42 -8.53 2.52
C LEU A 272 -17.42 -9.62 2.10
N VAL A 273 -17.56 -10.67 2.90
CA VAL A 273 -18.60 -11.71 2.69
C VAL A 273 -20.00 -11.12 2.87
N GLY A 274 -20.21 -10.25 3.87
CA GLY A 274 -21.47 -9.63 4.20
C GLY A 274 -22.07 -8.76 3.07
N ILE A 275 -21.23 -8.21 2.19
CA ILE A 275 -21.72 -7.47 1.00
C ILE A 275 -22.52 -8.39 0.05
N PHE A 276 -22.18 -9.68 0.00
CA PHE A 276 -22.87 -10.69 -0.81
C PHE A 276 -24.05 -11.37 -0.07
N ALA A 277 -24.15 -11.15 1.24
CA ALA A 277 -25.23 -11.74 2.01
C ALA A 277 -26.57 -11.07 1.72
N THR A 278 -27.63 -11.87 1.71
CA THR A 278 -29.00 -11.36 1.63
C THR A 278 -29.40 -10.68 2.94
N GLU A 279 -30.27 -9.69 2.87
CA GLU A 279 -30.79 -8.98 4.04
C GLU A 279 -31.47 -9.96 5.01
N GLY A 280 -31.14 -9.85 6.30
CA GLY A 280 -31.70 -10.69 7.36
C GLY A 280 -30.74 -11.75 7.90
N GLY A 281 -29.49 -11.80 7.45
CA GLY A 281 -28.43 -12.60 8.07
C GLY A 281 -27.92 -11.99 9.38
N ASP A 282 -27.26 -12.82 10.20
CA ASP A 282 -26.55 -12.34 11.38
C ASP A 282 -25.32 -11.52 10.96
N GLY A 283 -25.14 -10.32 11.56
CA GLY A 283 -24.00 -9.45 11.32
C GLY A 283 -24.24 -8.36 10.26
N LEU A 284 -23.14 -7.69 9.87
CA LEU A 284 -23.17 -6.62 8.88
C LEU A 284 -23.46 -7.17 7.48
N THR A 285 -24.56 -6.72 6.86
CA THR A 285 -25.00 -7.21 5.54
C THR A 285 -25.25 -6.06 4.57
N GLY A 286 -25.25 -6.39 3.28
CA GLY A 286 -25.58 -5.44 2.22
C GLY A 286 -24.62 -4.23 2.15
N TRP A 287 -25.11 -3.03 2.40
CA TRP A 287 -24.34 -1.77 2.32
C TRP A 287 -23.63 -1.39 3.62
N GLU A 288 -23.98 -2.00 4.76
CA GLU A 288 -23.41 -1.65 6.07
C GLU A 288 -21.90 -1.83 6.14
N PRO A 289 -21.30 -2.94 5.64
CA PRO A 289 -19.85 -3.11 5.60
C PRO A 289 -19.11 -1.96 4.89
N LEU A 290 -19.71 -1.44 3.81
CA LEU A 290 -19.12 -0.33 3.05
C LEU A 290 -19.08 0.95 3.89
N TRP A 291 -20.15 1.26 4.63
CA TRP A 291 -20.18 2.46 5.48
C TRP A 291 -19.17 2.38 6.63
N VAL A 292 -19.03 1.21 7.24
CA VAL A 292 -18.01 0.97 8.28
C VAL A 292 -16.61 1.17 7.71
N MET A 293 -16.31 0.58 6.54
CA MET A 293 -15.01 0.72 5.89
C MET A 293 -14.70 2.17 5.48
N LEU A 294 -15.69 2.88 4.92
CA LEU A 294 -15.54 4.30 4.56
C LEU A 294 -15.29 5.17 5.79
N GLY A 295 -15.98 4.90 6.90
CA GLY A 295 -15.75 5.59 8.18
C GLY A 295 -14.33 5.38 8.69
N MET A 296 -13.84 4.13 8.73
CA MET A 296 -12.47 3.80 9.13
C MET A 296 -11.44 4.47 8.21
N ALA A 297 -11.64 4.42 6.90
CA ALA A 297 -10.74 5.05 5.94
C ALA A 297 -10.71 6.57 6.09
N ALA A 298 -11.86 7.21 6.31
CA ALA A 298 -11.96 8.66 6.51
C ALA A 298 -11.24 9.12 7.79
N ILE A 299 -11.44 8.40 8.90
CA ILE A 299 -10.76 8.69 10.18
C ILE A 299 -9.25 8.53 10.02
N ALA A 300 -8.81 7.42 9.39
CA ALA A 300 -7.39 7.15 9.18
C ALA A 300 -6.74 8.19 8.25
N LEU A 301 -7.40 8.58 7.15
CA LEU A 301 -6.92 9.63 6.24
C LEU A 301 -6.87 11.00 6.93
N GLY A 302 -7.85 11.34 7.77
CA GLY A 302 -7.84 12.54 8.58
C GLY A 302 -6.64 12.57 9.54
N GLY A 303 -6.38 11.47 10.23
CA GLY A 303 -5.20 11.29 11.07
C GLY A 303 -3.88 11.36 10.29
N ALA A 304 -3.83 10.73 9.12
CA ALA A 304 -2.68 10.78 8.22
C ALA A 304 -2.39 12.22 7.74
N TYR A 305 -3.43 12.96 7.36
CA TYR A 305 -3.30 14.37 6.98
C TYR A 305 -2.78 15.22 8.15
N ALA A 306 -3.36 15.07 9.35
CA ALA A 306 -2.91 15.79 10.54
C ALA A 306 -1.44 15.48 10.89
N ALA A 307 -1.04 14.20 10.80
CA ALA A 307 0.33 13.78 11.00
C ALA A 307 1.29 14.35 9.94
N LEU A 308 0.86 14.39 8.69
CA LEU A 308 1.65 14.92 7.58
C LEU A 308 1.90 16.43 7.72
N VAL A 309 0.91 17.18 8.24
CA VAL A 309 1.04 18.63 8.46
C VAL A 309 1.92 18.94 9.66
N LYS A 310 1.80 18.16 10.75
CA LYS A 310 2.51 18.42 12.03
C LYS A 310 3.95 17.91 12.05
N ARG A 311 4.27 16.86 11.27
CA ARG A 311 5.61 16.26 11.25
C ARG A 311 6.41 16.77 10.06
N ASP A 312 7.68 17.10 10.27
CA ASP A 312 8.60 17.41 9.18
C ASP A 312 8.90 16.15 8.34
N ALA A 313 9.09 16.36 7.04
CA ALA A 313 9.37 15.30 6.08
C ALA A 313 10.86 14.96 6.02
#